data_2d8307a00352dd5492ec392b04121320
#
_entry.id   2d8307a00352dd5492ec392b04121320
#
_cell.length_a   1.000
_cell.length_b   1.000
_cell.length_c   1.000
_cell.angle_alpha   90.00
_cell.angle_beta   90.00
_cell.angle_gamma   90.00
#
_symmetry.space_group_name_H-M   'P 1'
#
loop_
_entity.id
_entity.type
_entity.pdbx_description
1 polymer ?
#
loop_
_entity_poly.entity_id
_entity_poly.type
_entity_poly.pdbx_seq_one_letter_code
_entity_poly.pdbx_strand_id
1 'polypeptide(L)'
;MSTHRALIENQPLKRLGLALLLAFGGASGVQAQSLQELYDAARAFDAIYLAAAALADSAQYKAAQADALARPSVGLGLTGSHQRSDIPSGMTVNSDLLQAGLTAKYAVFNRGNALTISQAQRSLGAARTDLEAAEQDLIVRVAQAYFDVLAAKDALSTTRASKAAIAEQLASAKRNFEVGTATITDTREAQARFDLATAAEIGADNDLRIKGVTLDQLVGRVGVLPKPLAVPVALPAVMPVNVEPWVSQADQQHPSIRKARLGLEVAQLETSKARAAEGVTVDLTGTLGAQHLQNSLSGQAATTSGAGNTKNASLGISLNYPLYTGGATQNRIMETLALEEKSRNDVDFARRSVSEGTRRAFFGVQSLTAQVRALEAAESSSKLALEATQLGYKVGVRVNLDVLNAQTQLFTTQRDLAKARYDVVVNGLKLRQAAGQLNPADVAAVNQLLAK
;
A
#
# COMPACT_ATOMS: atom_id res chain seq x y z
N MET A 1 -55.23 24.97 4.60
CA MET A 1 -54.74 25.82 3.48
C MET A 1 -53.26 26.03 3.67
N SER A 2 -52.56 25.78 2.61
CA SER A 2 -51.16 26.11 2.26
C SER A 2 -50.07 25.17 2.73
N THR A 3 -49.79 24.27 1.92
CA THR A 3 -48.65 23.51 1.40
C THR A 3 -47.29 24.19 1.51
N HIS A 4 -46.30 23.53 2.13
CA HIS A 4 -44.92 23.61 1.69
C HIS A 4 -44.32 22.19 1.63
N ARG A 5 -44.31 21.64 0.42
CA ARG A 5 -43.50 20.49 -0.02
C ARG A 5 -42.07 21.02 -0.20
N ALA A 6 -41.13 20.56 0.59
CA ALA A 6 -39.71 20.72 0.30
C ALA A 6 -39.24 19.55 -0.58
N LEU A 7 -38.70 19.93 -1.72
CA LEU A 7 -38.14 19.12 -2.79
C LEU A 7 -36.97 18.25 -2.28
N ILE A 8 -37.13 16.93 -2.40
CA ILE A 8 -36.02 15.98 -2.38
C ILE A 8 -35.49 15.96 -3.82
N GLU A 9 -34.38 16.58 -4.05
CA GLU A 9 -33.70 16.64 -5.34
C GLU A 9 -33.00 15.31 -5.62
N ASN A 10 -33.63 14.50 -6.49
CA ASN A 10 -33.07 13.27 -7.03
C ASN A 10 -31.86 13.56 -7.92
N GLN A 11 -30.69 13.23 -7.47
CA GLN A 11 -29.43 13.27 -8.25
C GLN A 11 -28.78 11.88 -8.47
N PRO A 12 -29.42 10.89 -9.08
CA PRO A 12 -28.66 9.76 -9.61
C PRO A 12 -28.65 9.59 -11.13
N LEU A 13 -29.41 10.37 -11.91
CA LEU A 13 -29.56 10.10 -13.36
C LEU A 13 -28.57 10.84 -14.27
N LYS A 14 -27.82 11.83 -13.77
CA LYS A 14 -26.83 12.56 -14.59
C LYS A 14 -25.44 11.90 -14.64
N ARG A 15 -25.15 10.91 -13.80
CA ARG A 15 -23.86 10.20 -13.82
C ARG A 15 -23.81 8.97 -14.72
N LEU A 16 -24.95 8.41 -15.14
CA LEU A 16 -25.00 7.30 -16.09
C LEU A 16 -24.85 7.74 -17.56
N GLY A 17 -25.19 8.97 -17.90
CA GLY A 17 -25.06 9.47 -19.27
C GLY A 17 -23.64 9.82 -19.71
N LEU A 18 -22.73 10.08 -18.75
CA LEU A 18 -21.35 10.46 -19.06
C LEU A 18 -20.41 9.23 -19.18
N ALA A 19 -20.80 8.09 -18.63
CA ALA A 19 -20.04 6.85 -18.72
C ALA A 19 -20.16 6.13 -20.07
N LEU A 20 -21.22 6.39 -20.85
CA LEU A 20 -21.44 5.73 -22.14
C LEU A 20 -20.81 6.47 -23.33
N LEU A 21 -20.37 7.71 -23.17
CA LEU A 21 -19.73 8.51 -24.23
C LEU A 21 -18.19 8.35 -24.28
N LEU A 22 -17.57 7.70 -23.28
CA LEU A 22 -16.13 7.41 -23.27
C LEU A 22 -15.76 6.03 -23.84
N ALA A 23 -16.75 5.22 -24.23
CA ALA A 23 -16.50 3.87 -24.77
C ALA A 23 -16.30 3.82 -26.30
N PHE A 24 -16.38 4.94 -27.02
CA PHE A 24 -16.24 4.98 -28.50
C PHE A 24 -15.18 5.99 -28.96
N GLY A 25 -14.08 6.10 -28.24
CA GLY A 25 -12.98 7.00 -28.62
C GLY A 25 -11.63 6.30 -28.60
N GLY A 26 -11.23 5.73 -29.73
CA GLY A 26 -9.81 5.46 -29.94
C GLY A 26 -9.43 4.01 -30.19
N ALA A 27 -9.51 3.58 -31.41
CA ALA A 27 -8.50 2.71 -31.98
C ALA A 27 -7.17 3.49 -31.99
N SER A 28 -6.63 3.81 -30.80
CA SER A 28 -5.29 4.32 -30.62
C SER A 28 -4.36 3.18 -30.98
N GLY A 29 -3.57 3.36 -32.03
CA GLY A 29 -2.48 2.43 -32.35
C GLY A 29 -1.77 2.06 -31.07
N VAL A 30 -1.39 0.79 -30.94
CA VAL A 30 -0.70 0.26 -29.75
C VAL A 30 0.65 0.97 -29.64
N GLN A 31 0.64 2.17 -29.03
CA GLN A 31 1.86 2.89 -28.67
C GLN A 31 2.43 2.28 -27.40
N ALA A 32 3.73 2.04 -27.43
CA ALA A 32 4.43 1.60 -26.24
C ALA A 32 4.26 2.66 -25.13
N GLN A 33 3.85 2.19 -23.94
CA GLN A 33 3.46 3.04 -22.81
C GLN A 33 4.66 3.37 -21.93
N SER A 34 4.69 4.59 -21.44
CA SER A 34 5.74 5.05 -20.54
C SER A 34 5.50 4.57 -19.09
N LEU A 35 6.55 4.52 -18.29
CA LEU A 35 6.44 4.16 -16.88
C LEU A 35 5.53 5.13 -16.12
N GLN A 36 5.56 6.43 -16.46
CA GLN A 36 4.70 7.45 -15.84
C GLN A 36 3.22 7.18 -16.12
N GLU A 37 2.86 6.91 -17.38
CA GLU A 37 1.47 6.60 -17.74
C GLU A 37 0.93 5.36 -17.03
N LEU A 38 1.78 4.34 -16.83
CA LEU A 38 1.39 3.13 -16.13
C LEU A 38 1.29 3.34 -14.62
N TYR A 39 2.16 4.14 -14.04
CA TYR A 39 2.05 4.55 -12.65
C TYR A 39 0.75 5.31 -12.38
N ASP A 40 0.41 6.29 -13.22
CA ASP A 40 -0.82 7.06 -13.07
C ASP A 40 -2.07 6.17 -13.22
N ALA A 41 -2.05 5.18 -14.13
CA ALA A 41 -3.11 4.19 -14.26
C ALA A 41 -3.20 3.28 -13.02
N ALA A 42 -2.07 2.78 -12.52
CA ALA A 42 -2.03 1.93 -11.34
C ALA A 42 -2.50 2.67 -10.08
N ARG A 43 -2.15 3.95 -9.92
CA ARG A 43 -2.60 4.79 -8.80
C ARG A 43 -4.13 4.92 -8.75
N ALA A 44 -4.79 4.89 -9.89
CA ALA A 44 -6.25 4.95 -9.98
C ALA A 44 -6.93 3.57 -9.81
N PHE A 45 -6.19 2.47 -9.90
CA PHE A 45 -6.76 1.13 -9.97
C PHE A 45 -6.26 0.17 -8.89
N ASP A 46 -5.01 0.29 -8.43
CA ASP A 46 -4.41 -0.65 -7.48
C ASP A 46 -5.17 -0.68 -6.15
N ALA A 47 -5.71 -1.85 -5.81
CA ALA A 47 -6.55 -2.05 -4.65
C ALA A 47 -5.80 -1.82 -3.32
N ILE A 48 -4.48 -2.08 -3.27
CA ILE A 48 -3.68 -1.90 -2.05
C ILE A 48 -3.51 -0.40 -1.77
N TYR A 49 -3.18 0.38 -2.80
CA TYR A 49 -3.07 1.84 -2.67
C TYR A 49 -4.42 2.48 -2.34
N LEU A 50 -5.49 2.10 -3.05
CA LEU A 50 -6.85 2.63 -2.80
C LEU A 50 -7.36 2.27 -1.41
N ALA A 51 -7.05 1.07 -0.90
CA ALA A 51 -7.39 0.69 0.47
C ALA A 51 -6.64 1.55 1.50
N ALA A 52 -5.35 1.85 1.27
CA ALA A 52 -4.57 2.75 2.14
C ALA A 52 -5.12 4.19 2.10
N ALA A 53 -5.54 4.68 0.93
CA ALA A 53 -6.18 5.98 0.78
C ALA A 53 -7.51 6.06 1.55
N ALA A 54 -8.37 5.04 1.39
CA ALA A 54 -9.64 4.96 2.12
C ALA A 54 -9.43 4.86 3.65
N LEU A 55 -8.35 4.19 4.10
CA LEU A 55 -8.01 4.12 5.51
C LEU A 55 -7.55 5.48 6.07
N ALA A 56 -6.77 6.24 5.28
CA ALA A 56 -6.37 7.60 5.65
C ALA A 56 -7.58 8.55 5.74
N ASP A 57 -8.53 8.44 4.79
CA ASP A 57 -9.79 9.19 4.82
C ASP A 57 -10.64 8.81 6.05
N SER A 58 -10.75 7.51 6.36
CA SER A 58 -11.42 7.02 7.56
C SER A 58 -10.81 7.61 8.84
N ALA A 59 -9.47 7.67 8.91
CA ALA A 59 -8.76 8.25 10.05
C ALA A 59 -9.03 9.76 10.19
N GLN A 60 -9.23 10.48 9.07
CA GLN A 60 -9.62 11.89 9.08
C GLN A 60 -11.00 12.09 9.73
N TYR A 61 -11.99 11.27 9.36
CA TYR A 61 -13.31 11.32 9.99
C TYR A 61 -13.28 10.89 11.45
N LYS A 62 -12.42 9.94 11.81
CA LYS A 62 -12.21 9.52 13.19
C LYS A 62 -11.61 10.65 14.06
N ALA A 63 -10.68 11.43 13.51
CA ALA A 63 -10.16 12.61 14.17
C ALA A 63 -11.25 13.68 14.33
N ALA A 64 -12.07 13.92 13.31
CA ALA A 64 -13.21 14.86 13.38
C ALA A 64 -14.27 14.40 14.39
N GLN A 65 -14.50 13.09 14.57
CA GLN A 65 -15.36 12.55 15.63
C GLN A 65 -14.77 12.83 17.02
N ALA A 66 -13.46 12.73 17.19
CA ALA A 66 -12.82 13.09 18.45
C ALA A 66 -12.95 14.59 18.75
N ASP A 67 -12.82 15.47 17.75
CA ASP A 67 -13.02 16.92 17.90
C ASP A 67 -14.44 17.25 18.38
N ALA A 68 -15.43 16.39 18.11
CA ALA A 68 -16.79 16.57 18.62
C ALA A 68 -16.91 16.45 20.15
N LEU A 69 -15.93 15.83 20.83
CA LEU A 69 -15.88 15.79 22.30
C LEU A 69 -15.71 17.16 22.93
N ALA A 70 -15.23 18.16 22.19
CA ALA A 70 -15.13 19.56 22.63
C ALA A 70 -16.38 20.40 22.27
N ARG A 71 -17.44 19.78 21.73
CA ARG A 71 -18.66 20.47 21.29
C ARG A 71 -19.86 19.99 22.10
N PRO A 72 -20.92 20.82 22.24
CA PRO A 72 -22.15 20.39 22.88
C PRO A 72 -22.85 19.32 22.05
N SER A 73 -23.41 18.31 22.70
CA SER A 73 -24.29 17.31 22.12
C SER A 73 -25.74 17.56 22.52
N VAL A 74 -26.68 17.37 21.61
CA VAL A 74 -28.12 17.49 21.85
C VAL A 74 -28.80 16.21 21.39
N GLY A 75 -29.57 15.58 22.24
CA GLY A 75 -30.34 14.37 21.96
C GLY A 75 -31.82 14.57 22.27
N LEU A 76 -32.69 13.97 21.47
CA LEU A 76 -34.12 13.80 21.72
C LEU A 76 -34.36 12.37 22.18
N GLY A 77 -34.95 12.17 23.33
CA GLY A 77 -35.37 10.90 23.88
C GLY A 77 -36.89 10.81 23.98
N LEU A 78 -37.45 9.64 23.60
CA LEU A 78 -38.83 9.29 23.88
C LEU A 78 -38.82 7.95 24.62
N THR A 79 -39.45 7.92 25.78
CA THR A 79 -39.52 6.73 26.63
C THR A 79 -40.95 6.46 27.03
N GLY A 80 -41.42 5.24 26.83
CA GLY A 80 -42.68 4.73 27.38
C GLY A 80 -42.39 3.59 28.34
N SER A 81 -42.95 3.63 29.53
CA SER A 81 -42.82 2.53 30.49
C SER A 81 -44.16 2.22 31.16
N HIS A 82 -44.42 0.93 31.30
CA HIS A 82 -45.51 0.40 32.10
C HIS A 82 -44.90 -0.31 33.29
N GLN A 83 -45.31 0.11 34.52
CA GLN A 83 -44.87 -0.52 35.75
C GLN A 83 -46.06 -0.98 36.56
N ARG A 84 -46.04 -2.24 36.96
CA ARG A 84 -46.98 -2.78 37.94
C ARG A 84 -46.22 -3.06 39.24
N SER A 85 -46.76 -2.56 40.33
CA SER A 85 -46.22 -2.75 41.69
C SER A 85 -47.29 -3.27 42.60
N ASP A 86 -47.14 -4.45 43.16
CA ASP A 86 -48.02 -5.02 44.17
C ASP A 86 -47.42 -4.67 45.54
N ILE A 87 -48.14 -3.85 46.31
CA ILE A 87 -47.66 -3.36 47.60
C ILE A 87 -48.19 -4.32 48.71
N PRO A 88 -47.42 -4.55 49.81
CA PRO A 88 -47.78 -5.46 50.88
C PRO A 88 -49.15 -5.20 51.54
N SER A 89 -49.70 -4.00 51.37
CA SER A 89 -51.03 -3.63 51.83
C SER A 89 -52.19 -4.20 51.01
N GLY A 90 -51.93 -5.05 50.02
CA GLY A 90 -52.97 -5.63 49.16
C GLY A 90 -53.42 -4.70 48.02
N MET A 91 -52.70 -3.61 47.79
CA MET A 91 -53.00 -2.69 46.68
C MET A 91 -52.04 -2.93 45.51
N THR A 92 -52.56 -2.91 44.31
CA THR A 92 -51.78 -2.95 43.05
C THR A 92 -51.78 -1.55 42.44
N VAL A 93 -50.58 -1.01 42.19
CA VAL A 93 -50.39 0.24 41.47
C VAL A 93 -49.90 -0.09 40.05
N ASN A 94 -50.64 0.32 39.03
CA ASN A 94 -50.19 0.33 37.65
C ASN A 94 -49.85 1.78 37.30
N SER A 95 -48.67 1.97 36.72
CA SER A 95 -48.13 3.31 36.35
C SER A 95 -47.70 3.24 34.89
N ASP A 96 -48.35 4.05 34.08
CA ASP A 96 -47.96 4.29 32.67
C ASP A 96 -47.29 5.65 32.59
N LEU A 97 -46.05 5.66 32.13
CA LEU A 97 -45.26 6.87 31.91
C LEU A 97 -44.89 6.99 30.45
N LEU A 98 -45.30 8.09 29.83
CA LEU A 98 -44.80 8.51 28.54
C LEU A 98 -44.00 9.79 28.71
N GLN A 99 -42.72 9.77 28.35
CA GLN A 99 -41.81 10.91 28.52
C GLN A 99 -41.16 11.24 27.17
N ALA A 100 -41.16 12.53 26.83
CA ALA A 100 -40.37 13.07 25.72
C ALA A 100 -39.46 14.17 26.25
N GLY A 101 -38.20 14.17 25.84
CA GLY A 101 -37.26 15.18 26.37
C GLY A 101 -36.06 15.43 25.44
N LEU A 102 -35.63 16.68 25.44
CA LEU A 102 -34.36 17.13 24.88
C LEU A 102 -33.32 17.16 25.99
N THR A 103 -32.16 16.58 25.74
CA THR A 103 -31.02 16.66 26.64
C THR A 103 -29.83 17.25 25.88
N ALA A 104 -29.27 18.32 26.41
CA ALA A 104 -28.04 18.94 25.95
C ALA A 104 -26.93 18.66 26.97
N LYS A 105 -25.75 18.23 26.47
CA LYS A 105 -24.57 18.02 27.32
C LYS A 105 -23.36 18.69 26.71
N TYR A 106 -22.58 19.39 27.53
CA TYR A 106 -21.31 20.00 27.15
C TYR A 106 -20.26 19.78 28.24
N ALA A 107 -19.13 19.19 27.88
CA ALA A 107 -18.00 19.03 28.78
C ALA A 107 -17.22 20.35 28.87
N VAL A 108 -17.45 21.11 29.96
CA VAL A 108 -16.79 22.40 30.19
C VAL A 108 -15.31 22.21 30.51
N PHE A 109 -15.01 21.19 31.30
CA PHE A 109 -13.63 20.82 31.62
C PHE A 109 -13.50 19.31 31.71
N ASN A 110 -12.80 18.74 30.75
CA ASN A 110 -12.46 17.32 30.72
C ASN A 110 -11.10 17.13 30.03
N ARG A 111 -10.06 16.97 30.87
CA ARG A 111 -8.70 16.75 30.38
C ARG A 111 -8.56 15.47 29.56
N GLY A 112 -9.34 14.43 29.88
CA GLY A 112 -9.37 13.17 29.12
C GLY A 112 -9.87 13.36 27.67
N ASN A 113 -10.91 14.22 27.49
CA ASN A 113 -11.39 14.57 26.15
C ASN A 113 -10.33 15.30 25.33
N ALA A 114 -9.65 16.29 25.89
CA ALA A 114 -8.60 17.04 25.22
C ALA A 114 -7.43 16.13 24.80
N LEU A 115 -7.05 15.16 25.65
CA LEU A 115 -6.01 14.17 25.32
C LEU A 115 -6.49 13.17 24.26
N THR A 116 -7.78 12.78 24.28
CA THR A 116 -8.38 11.92 23.25
C THR A 116 -8.38 12.60 21.88
N ILE A 117 -8.68 13.89 21.82
CA ILE A 117 -8.60 14.69 20.58
C ILE A 117 -7.15 14.71 20.06
N SER A 118 -6.18 15.03 20.92
CA SER A 118 -4.77 15.03 20.55
C SER A 118 -4.30 13.66 20.05
N GLN A 119 -4.70 12.58 20.71
CA GLN A 119 -4.39 11.21 20.33
C GLN A 119 -4.97 10.85 18.95
N ALA A 120 -6.21 11.26 18.67
CA ALA A 120 -6.84 11.02 17.38
C ALA A 120 -6.12 11.75 16.23
N GLN A 121 -5.62 12.97 16.49
CA GLN A 121 -4.83 13.73 15.52
C GLN A 121 -3.46 13.09 15.26
N ARG A 122 -2.79 12.53 16.27
CA ARG A 122 -1.54 11.76 16.09
C ARG A 122 -1.78 10.47 15.30
N SER A 123 -2.90 9.79 15.58
CA SER A 123 -3.33 8.61 14.82
C SER A 123 -3.64 8.92 13.37
N LEU A 124 -4.23 10.08 13.06
CA LEU A 124 -4.39 10.58 11.70
C LEU A 124 -3.04 10.81 11.01
N GLY A 125 -2.06 11.39 11.73
CA GLY A 125 -0.69 11.53 11.24
C GLY A 125 -0.06 10.18 10.87
N ALA A 126 -0.25 9.15 11.69
CA ALA A 126 0.21 7.80 11.41
C ALA A 126 -0.45 7.20 10.16
N ALA A 127 -1.78 7.36 10.00
CA ALA A 127 -2.51 6.86 8.83
C ALA A 127 -2.07 7.56 7.51
N ARG A 128 -1.78 8.87 7.56
CA ARG A 128 -1.19 9.58 6.41
C ARG A 128 0.22 9.09 6.06
N THR A 129 0.99 8.74 7.07
CA THR A 129 2.33 8.14 6.86
C THR A 129 2.22 6.74 6.25
N ASP A 130 1.20 5.97 6.59
CA ASP A 130 0.91 4.68 5.95
C ASP A 130 0.51 4.84 4.48
N LEU A 131 -0.27 5.87 4.14
CA LEU A 131 -0.61 6.19 2.75
C LEU A 131 0.64 6.56 1.95
N GLU A 132 1.55 7.38 2.51
CA GLU A 132 2.84 7.71 1.88
C GLU A 132 3.68 6.46 1.62
N ALA A 133 3.74 5.54 2.60
CA ALA A 133 4.44 4.26 2.42
C ALA A 133 3.79 3.39 1.33
N ALA A 134 2.46 3.36 1.25
CA ALA A 134 1.73 2.63 0.21
C ALA A 134 1.96 3.23 -1.19
N GLU A 135 2.09 4.56 -1.32
CA GLU A 135 2.45 5.23 -2.57
C GLU A 135 3.87 4.87 -3.02
N GLN A 136 4.83 4.88 -2.10
CA GLN A 136 6.20 4.44 -2.38
C GLN A 136 6.26 2.97 -2.80
N ASP A 137 5.50 2.10 -2.15
CA ASP A 137 5.39 0.69 -2.52
C ASP A 137 4.78 0.51 -3.91
N LEU A 138 3.73 1.26 -4.25
CA LEU A 138 3.12 1.24 -5.57
C LEU A 138 4.13 1.61 -6.66
N ILE A 139 4.94 2.68 -6.46
CA ILE A 139 5.98 3.08 -7.40
C ILE A 139 6.95 1.93 -7.68
N VAL A 140 7.44 1.26 -6.62
CA VAL A 140 8.39 0.15 -6.77
C VAL A 140 7.73 -1.05 -7.44
N ARG A 141 6.50 -1.42 -7.10
CA ARG A 141 5.78 -2.53 -7.71
C ARG A 141 5.52 -2.30 -9.20
N VAL A 142 5.10 -1.09 -9.58
CA VAL A 142 4.88 -0.74 -10.99
C VAL A 142 6.20 -0.76 -11.75
N ALA A 143 7.26 -0.16 -11.23
CA ALA A 143 8.57 -0.18 -11.87
C ALA A 143 9.13 -1.61 -12.00
N GLN A 144 9.00 -2.43 -10.95
CA GLN A 144 9.43 -3.84 -11.00
C GLN A 144 8.68 -4.61 -12.10
N ALA A 145 7.33 -4.54 -12.13
CA ALA A 145 6.52 -5.22 -13.13
C ALA A 145 6.82 -4.72 -14.56
N TYR A 146 7.03 -3.41 -14.73
CA TYR A 146 7.42 -2.79 -16.00
C TYR A 146 8.73 -3.35 -16.53
N PHE A 147 9.77 -3.34 -15.71
CA PHE A 147 11.10 -3.83 -16.12
C PHE A 147 11.17 -5.36 -16.19
N ASP A 148 10.36 -6.08 -15.42
CA ASP A 148 10.22 -7.53 -15.56
C ASP A 148 9.67 -7.92 -16.94
N VAL A 149 8.68 -7.20 -17.49
CA VAL A 149 8.16 -7.42 -18.84
C VAL A 149 9.24 -7.14 -19.89
N LEU A 150 10.00 -6.06 -19.73
CA LEU A 150 11.11 -5.75 -20.65
C LEU A 150 12.21 -6.80 -20.60
N ALA A 151 12.59 -7.25 -19.41
CA ALA A 151 13.58 -8.32 -19.24
C ALA A 151 13.12 -9.64 -19.87
N ALA A 152 11.85 -10.00 -19.70
CA ALA A 152 11.28 -11.20 -20.34
C ALA A 152 11.21 -11.08 -21.87
N LYS A 153 10.90 -9.89 -22.39
CA LYS A 153 10.90 -9.60 -23.84
C LYS A 153 12.30 -9.73 -24.43
N ASP A 154 13.31 -9.16 -23.77
CA ASP A 154 14.70 -9.26 -24.22
C ASP A 154 15.23 -10.70 -24.13
N ALA A 155 14.84 -11.43 -23.05
CA ALA A 155 15.17 -12.84 -22.90
C ALA A 155 14.57 -13.69 -24.03
N LEU A 156 13.31 -13.48 -24.40
CA LEU A 156 12.66 -14.15 -25.52
C LEU A 156 13.36 -13.81 -26.84
N SER A 157 13.67 -12.53 -27.08
CA SER A 157 14.39 -12.09 -28.29
C SER A 157 15.76 -12.78 -28.43
N THR A 158 16.52 -12.79 -27.33
CA THR A 158 17.84 -13.43 -27.27
C THR A 158 17.74 -14.93 -27.45
N THR A 159 16.74 -15.59 -26.88
CA THR A 159 16.50 -17.04 -27.03
C THR A 159 16.13 -17.37 -28.47
N ARG A 160 15.32 -16.56 -29.13
CA ARG A 160 14.99 -16.72 -30.57
C ARG A 160 16.23 -16.58 -31.46
N ALA A 161 17.05 -15.56 -31.16
CA ALA A 161 18.32 -15.38 -31.89
C ALA A 161 19.29 -16.57 -31.69
N SER A 162 19.38 -17.06 -30.46
CA SER A 162 20.15 -18.26 -30.13
C SER A 162 19.67 -19.49 -30.89
N LYS A 163 18.35 -19.75 -30.88
CA LYS A 163 17.75 -20.87 -31.63
C LYS A 163 18.01 -20.77 -33.12
N ALA A 164 17.88 -19.57 -33.71
CA ALA A 164 18.19 -19.36 -35.13
C ALA A 164 19.65 -19.67 -35.46
N ALA A 165 20.60 -19.22 -34.64
CA ALA A 165 22.01 -19.52 -34.81
C ALA A 165 22.33 -21.03 -34.68
N ILE A 166 21.68 -21.70 -33.68
CA ILE A 166 21.83 -23.16 -33.54
C ILE A 166 21.21 -23.92 -34.72
N ALA A 167 20.07 -23.44 -35.26
CA ALA A 167 19.45 -24.03 -36.46
C ALA A 167 20.37 -23.98 -37.68
N GLU A 168 21.06 -22.85 -37.90
CA GLU A 168 22.06 -22.71 -38.98
C GLU A 168 23.24 -23.68 -38.78
N GLN A 169 23.71 -23.81 -37.54
CA GLN A 169 24.79 -24.73 -37.21
C GLN A 169 24.38 -26.20 -37.39
N LEU A 170 23.13 -26.55 -37.01
CA LEU A 170 22.58 -27.89 -37.30
C LEU A 170 22.49 -28.18 -38.80
N ALA A 171 22.02 -27.22 -39.60
CA ALA A 171 21.97 -27.37 -41.05
C ALA A 171 23.36 -27.52 -41.66
N SER A 172 24.35 -26.80 -41.12
CA SER A 172 25.77 -26.97 -41.51
C SER A 172 26.31 -28.37 -41.15
N ALA A 173 26.07 -28.82 -39.92
CA ALA A 173 26.48 -30.14 -39.45
C ALA A 173 25.88 -31.29 -40.32
N LYS A 174 24.60 -31.18 -40.66
CA LYS A 174 23.93 -32.13 -41.55
C LYS A 174 24.58 -32.20 -42.97
N ARG A 175 24.80 -31.03 -43.59
CA ARG A 175 25.48 -30.97 -44.92
C ARG A 175 26.91 -31.53 -44.84
N ASN A 176 27.67 -31.18 -43.81
CA ASN A 176 29.04 -31.67 -43.65
C ASN A 176 29.10 -33.19 -43.41
N PHE A 177 28.11 -33.76 -42.72
CA PHE A 177 27.97 -35.21 -42.59
C PHE A 177 27.64 -35.90 -43.91
N GLU A 178 26.72 -35.34 -44.71
CA GLU A 178 26.35 -35.87 -46.02
C GLU A 178 27.55 -35.93 -47.01
N VAL A 179 28.46 -34.96 -46.92
CA VAL A 179 29.69 -34.93 -47.76
C VAL A 179 30.88 -35.62 -47.06
N GLY A 180 30.68 -36.23 -45.88
CA GLY A 180 31.71 -37.01 -45.19
C GLY A 180 32.76 -36.20 -44.43
N THR A 181 32.57 -34.89 -44.19
CA THR A 181 33.52 -34.02 -43.49
C THR A 181 33.16 -33.79 -42.01
N ALA A 182 32.04 -34.33 -41.54
CA ALA A 182 31.62 -34.30 -40.14
C ALA A 182 31.13 -35.69 -39.68
N THR A 183 31.04 -35.88 -38.36
CA THR A 183 30.58 -37.14 -37.78
C THR A 183 29.06 -37.13 -37.54
N ILE A 184 28.46 -38.34 -37.44
CA ILE A 184 27.05 -38.44 -37.03
C ILE A 184 26.82 -37.86 -35.61
N THR A 185 27.83 -37.94 -34.76
CA THR A 185 27.82 -37.37 -33.42
C THR A 185 27.61 -35.86 -33.46
N ASP A 186 28.35 -35.13 -34.32
CA ASP A 186 28.19 -33.66 -34.46
C ASP A 186 26.77 -33.30 -34.87
N THR A 187 26.14 -34.07 -35.76
CA THR A 187 24.75 -33.86 -36.20
C THR A 187 23.75 -34.11 -35.05
N ARG A 188 23.96 -35.18 -34.27
CA ARG A 188 23.09 -35.54 -33.14
C ARG A 188 23.19 -34.52 -32.02
N GLU A 189 24.40 -34.03 -31.76
CA GLU A 189 24.62 -33.00 -30.73
C GLU A 189 23.99 -31.65 -31.14
N ALA A 190 24.16 -31.22 -32.39
CA ALA A 190 23.51 -30.02 -32.87
C ALA A 190 21.96 -30.15 -32.85
N GLN A 191 21.42 -31.34 -33.16
CA GLN A 191 19.99 -31.61 -33.04
C GLN A 191 19.52 -31.49 -31.55
N ALA A 192 20.24 -32.10 -30.63
CA ALA A 192 19.90 -32.01 -29.19
C ALA A 192 19.91 -30.54 -28.68
N ARG A 193 20.90 -29.73 -29.12
CA ARG A 193 20.97 -28.29 -28.80
C ARG A 193 19.80 -27.51 -29.40
N PHE A 194 19.38 -27.82 -30.61
CA PHE A 194 18.23 -27.21 -31.26
C PHE A 194 16.92 -27.53 -30.53
N ASP A 195 16.75 -28.77 -30.09
CA ASP A 195 15.57 -29.20 -29.34
C ASP A 195 15.51 -28.52 -27.97
N LEU A 196 16.65 -28.41 -27.27
CA LEU A 196 16.77 -27.65 -26.03
C LEU A 196 16.48 -26.14 -26.20
N ALA A 197 16.99 -25.54 -27.30
CA ALA A 197 16.72 -24.14 -27.60
C ALA A 197 15.24 -23.89 -27.94
N THR A 198 14.57 -24.88 -28.55
CA THR A 198 13.12 -24.84 -28.82
C THR A 198 12.32 -24.87 -27.48
N ALA A 199 12.71 -25.76 -26.57
CA ALA A 199 12.09 -25.79 -25.22
C ALA A 199 12.32 -24.49 -24.44
N ALA A 200 13.53 -23.91 -24.53
CA ALA A 200 13.85 -22.63 -23.90
C ALA A 200 13.02 -21.46 -24.48
N GLU A 201 12.77 -21.44 -25.79
CA GLU A 201 11.90 -20.43 -26.43
C GLU A 201 10.46 -20.53 -25.92
N ILE A 202 9.90 -21.72 -25.81
CA ILE A 202 8.56 -21.95 -25.28
C ILE A 202 8.48 -21.44 -23.84
N GLY A 203 9.50 -21.74 -23.02
CA GLY A 203 9.58 -21.26 -21.65
C GLY A 203 9.66 -19.74 -21.55
N ALA A 204 10.49 -19.10 -22.39
CA ALA A 204 10.63 -17.64 -22.41
C ALA A 204 9.36 -16.92 -22.93
N ASP A 205 8.66 -17.49 -23.92
CA ASP A 205 7.37 -16.94 -24.38
C ASP A 205 6.30 -17.01 -23.28
N ASN A 206 6.23 -18.12 -22.55
CA ASN A 206 5.32 -18.25 -21.41
C ASN A 206 5.66 -17.27 -20.29
N ASP A 207 6.94 -17.08 -19.95
CA ASP A 207 7.37 -16.12 -18.92
C ASP A 207 6.97 -14.69 -19.30
N LEU A 208 7.20 -14.29 -20.55
CA LEU A 208 6.76 -12.99 -21.06
C LEU A 208 5.24 -12.79 -20.90
N ARG A 209 4.44 -13.81 -21.21
CA ARG A 209 2.97 -13.75 -21.04
C ARG A 209 2.60 -13.58 -19.57
N ILE A 210 3.21 -14.34 -18.66
CA ILE A 210 2.96 -14.25 -17.20
C ILE A 210 3.31 -12.86 -16.69
N LYS A 211 4.50 -12.32 -17.06
CA LYS A 211 4.92 -10.97 -16.66
C LYS A 211 3.98 -9.89 -17.22
N GLY A 212 3.51 -10.06 -18.47
CA GLY A 212 2.51 -9.19 -19.08
C GLY A 212 1.20 -9.17 -18.30
N VAL A 213 0.64 -10.34 -17.97
CA VAL A 213 -0.59 -10.45 -17.16
C VAL A 213 -0.41 -9.81 -15.78
N THR A 214 0.75 -9.96 -15.15
CA THR A 214 1.04 -9.34 -13.85
C THR A 214 1.01 -7.82 -13.94
N LEU A 215 1.61 -7.24 -14.99
CA LEU A 215 1.58 -5.80 -15.22
C LEU A 215 0.17 -5.31 -15.55
N ASP A 216 -0.55 -6.03 -16.43
CA ASP A 216 -1.93 -5.71 -16.80
C ASP A 216 -2.86 -5.66 -15.58
N GLN A 217 -2.74 -6.62 -14.67
CA GLN A 217 -3.51 -6.65 -13.41
C GLN A 217 -3.17 -5.49 -12.48
N LEU A 218 -1.92 -5.08 -12.44
CA LEU A 218 -1.48 -3.98 -11.57
C LEU A 218 -2.00 -2.62 -12.05
N VAL A 219 -2.04 -2.41 -13.37
CA VAL A 219 -2.45 -1.13 -13.98
C VAL A 219 -3.92 -1.09 -14.39
N GLY A 220 -4.65 -2.22 -14.34
CA GLY A 220 -6.05 -2.32 -14.75
C GLY A 220 -6.26 -2.16 -16.27
N ARG A 221 -5.26 -2.49 -17.09
CA ARG A 221 -5.31 -2.42 -18.56
C ARG A 221 -4.82 -3.74 -19.14
N VAL A 222 -5.31 -4.13 -20.30
CA VAL A 222 -4.95 -5.37 -20.97
C VAL A 222 -4.03 -5.07 -22.16
N GLY A 223 -2.98 -5.86 -22.33
CA GLY A 223 -2.08 -5.77 -23.48
C GLY A 223 -1.10 -4.60 -23.39
N VAL A 224 -0.66 -4.26 -22.19
CA VAL A 224 0.33 -3.20 -21.92
C VAL A 224 1.67 -3.53 -22.56
N LEU A 225 2.22 -2.61 -23.36
CA LEU A 225 3.53 -2.72 -23.99
C LEU A 225 4.49 -1.65 -23.44
N PRO A 226 5.41 -2.00 -22.53
CA PRO A 226 6.38 -1.06 -21.98
C PRO A 226 7.36 -0.54 -23.04
N LYS A 227 7.74 0.75 -22.97
CA LYS A 227 8.84 1.33 -23.75
C LYS A 227 10.18 0.78 -23.28
N PRO A 228 11.10 0.38 -24.18
CA PRO A 228 12.43 -0.09 -23.80
C PRO A 228 13.31 1.05 -23.27
N LEU A 229 14.45 0.71 -22.65
CA LEU A 229 15.48 1.70 -22.33
C LEU A 229 16.11 2.28 -23.61
N ALA A 230 16.48 3.56 -23.56
CA ALA A 230 17.21 4.21 -24.65
C ALA A 230 18.62 3.58 -24.81
N VAL A 231 19.07 3.46 -26.05
CA VAL A 231 20.42 2.97 -26.35
C VAL A 231 21.28 4.14 -26.83
N PRO A 232 22.48 4.35 -26.29
CA PRO A 232 23.19 3.57 -25.25
C PRO A 232 22.54 3.73 -23.86
N VAL A 233 22.52 2.65 -23.07
CA VAL A 233 21.89 2.65 -21.75
C VAL A 233 22.76 3.46 -20.78
N ALA A 234 22.30 4.65 -20.38
CA ALA A 234 22.94 5.47 -19.37
C ALA A 234 22.35 5.15 -17.99
N LEU A 235 23.02 4.32 -17.21
CA LEU A 235 22.57 4.00 -15.86
C LEU A 235 22.84 5.17 -14.90
N PRO A 236 21.87 5.56 -14.04
CA PRO A 236 22.05 6.64 -13.08
C PRO A 236 23.11 6.26 -12.04
N ALA A 237 24.04 7.18 -11.79
CA ALA A 237 25.02 7.01 -10.72
C ALA A 237 24.34 7.14 -9.35
N VAL A 238 24.73 6.29 -8.40
CA VAL A 238 24.28 6.39 -7.01
C VAL A 238 25.05 7.53 -6.32
N MET A 239 24.33 8.58 -6.01
CA MET A 239 24.87 9.74 -5.29
C MET A 239 24.02 10.03 -4.05
N PRO A 240 24.63 10.20 -2.88
CA PRO A 240 26.06 10.15 -2.52
C PRO A 240 26.67 8.76 -2.60
N VAL A 241 27.99 8.70 -2.82
CA VAL A 241 28.76 7.45 -2.97
C VAL A 241 28.92 6.69 -1.63
N ASN A 242 28.76 7.38 -0.51
CA ASN A 242 28.83 6.80 0.83
C ASN A 242 27.45 6.41 1.33
N VAL A 243 27.38 5.34 2.14
CA VAL A 243 26.13 4.82 2.70
C VAL A 243 25.60 5.68 3.86
N GLU A 244 26.45 6.34 4.64
CA GLU A 244 26.05 7.05 5.86
C GLU A 244 25.07 8.20 5.62
N PRO A 245 25.20 9.06 4.59
CA PRO A 245 24.19 10.06 4.27
C PRO A 245 22.79 9.46 4.00
N TRP A 246 22.73 8.29 3.33
CA TRP A 246 21.48 7.58 3.07
C TRP A 246 20.84 7.10 4.38
N VAL A 247 21.62 6.52 5.28
CA VAL A 247 21.15 6.05 6.60
C VAL A 247 20.70 7.22 7.47
N SER A 248 21.46 8.31 7.50
CA SER A 248 21.08 9.52 8.26
C SER A 248 19.76 10.12 7.76
N GLN A 249 19.57 10.14 6.46
CA GLN A 249 18.34 10.65 5.85
C GLN A 249 17.17 9.72 6.10
N ALA A 250 17.39 8.41 6.05
CA ALA A 250 16.38 7.41 6.39
C ALA A 250 15.90 7.54 7.85
N ASP A 251 16.79 7.81 8.81
CA ASP A 251 16.40 8.01 10.23
C ASP A 251 15.46 9.22 10.40
N GLN A 252 15.59 10.24 9.55
CA GLN A 252 14.78 11.45 9.64
C GLN A 252 13.45 11.33 8.88
N GLN A 253 13.44 10.71 7.69
CA GLN A 253 12.34 10.83 6.73
C GLN A 253 11.56 9.54 6.50
N HIS A 254 12.14 8.36 6.85
CA HIS A 254 11.51 7.10 6.51
C HIS A 254 10.14 6.93 7.16
N PRO A 255 9.08 6.59 6.37
CA PRO A 255 7.71 6.48 6.87
C PRO A 255 7.56 5.54 8.08
N SER A 256 8.25 4.40 8.09
CA SER A 256 8.16 3.44 9.21
C SER A 256 8.66 4.02 10.53
N ILE A 257 9.73 4.83 10.52
CA ILE A 257 10.25 5.49 11.73
C ILE A 257 9.30 6.60 12.18
N ARG A 258 8.79 7.41 11.24
CA ARG A 258 7.80 8.45 11.53
C ARG A 258 6.53 7.87 12.14
N LYS A 259 6.03 6.76 11.59
CA LYS A 259 4.87 6.04 12.13
C LYS A 259 5.15 5.52 13.55
N ALA A 260 6.30 4.91 13.78
CA ALA A 260 6.67 4.42 15.13
C ALA A 260 6.77 5.57 16.15
N ARG A 261 7.35 6.72 15.77
CA ARG A 261 7.39 7.93 16.62
C ARG A 261 6.00 8.44 16.95
N LEU A 262 5.10 8.52 15.96
CA LEU A 262 3.70 8.89 16.18
C LEU A 262 2.98 7.87 17.09
N GLY A 263 3.29 6.58 16.96
CA GLY A 263 2.81 5.53 17.85
C GLY A 263 3.26 5.73 19.31
N LEU A 264 4.51 6.13 19.52
CA LEU A 264 5.02 6.48 20.85
C LEU A 264 4.30 7.71 21.41
N GLU A 265 4.06 8.77 20.63
CA GLU A 265 3.31 9.94 21.06
C GLU A 265 1.87 9.56 21.44
N VAL A 266 1.22 8.66 20.71
CA VAL A 266 -0.11 8.13 21.04
C VAL A 266 -0.08 7.39 22.38
N ALA A 267 0.94 6.56 22.64
CA ALA A 267 1.09 5.86 23.91
C ALA A 267 1.34 6.81 25.08
N GLN A 268 2.15 7.87 24.90
CA GLN A 268 2.38 8.92 25.90
C GLN A 268 1.11 9.69 26.23
N LEU A 269 0.30 9.98 25.22
CA LEU A 269 -1.02 10.62 25.41
C LEU A 269 -1.98 9.67 26.16
N GLU A 270 -1.93 8.35 25.92
CA GLU A 270 -2.73 7.37 26.64
C GLU A 270 -2.32 7.30 28.13
N THR A 271 -1.01 7.31 28.42
CA THR A 271 -0.50 7.42 29.80
C THR A 271 -0.98 8.72 30.48
N SER A 272 -0.94 9.83 29.76
CA SER A 272 -1.41 11.12 30.23
C SER A 272 -2.93 11.12 30.50
N LYS A 273 -3.68 10.43 29.64
CA LYS A 273 -5.13 10.26 29.79
C LYS A 273 -5.50 9.36 30.99
N ALA A 274 -4.73 8.28 31.19
CA ALA A 274 -4.89 7.43 32.37
C ALA A 274 -4.69 8.25 33.69
N ARG A 275 -3.67 9.12 33.72
CA ARG A 275 -3.43 10.02 34.84
C ARG A 275 -4.54 11.10 34.97
N ALA A 276 -5.06 11.59 33.83
CA ALA A 276 -6.14 12.56 33.84
C ALA A 276 -7.47 12.00 34.43
N ALA A 277 -7.62 10.67 34.46
CA ALA A 277 -8.79 10.03 35.08
C ALA A 277 -8.86 10.20 36.62
N GLU A 278 -7.75 10.59 37.28
CA GLU A 278 -7.71 10.98 38.68
C GLU A 278 -8.16 12.44 38.90
N GLY A 279 -8.35 13.20 37.84
CA GLY A 279 -8.65 14.63 37.88
C GLY A 279 -10.14 14.93 37.91
N VAL A 280 -10.43 16.20 38.09
CA VAL A 280 -11.81 16.76 38.09
C VAL A 280 -12.33 16.77 36.64
N THR A 281 -13.63 16.44 36.50
CA THR A 281 -14.40 16.72 35.28
C THR A 281 -15.59 17.63 35.60
N VAL A 282 -15.92 18.54 34.71
CA VAL A 282 -17.04 19.47 34.83
C VAL A 282 -17.88 19.43 33.58
N ASP A 283 -19.13 19.01 33.72
CA ASP A 283 -20.11 18.93 32.67
C ASP A 283 -21.25 19.93 32.90
N LEU A 284 -21.67 20.62 31.85
CA LEU A 284 -22.92 21.40 31.81
C LEU A 284 -23.98 20.52 31.15
N THR A 285 -25.14 20.39 31.85
CA THR A 285 -26.26 19.63 31.32
C THR A 285 -27.52 20.47 31.33
N GLY A 286 -28.27 20.43 30.22
CA GLY A 286 -29.58 21.08 30.11
C GLY A 286 -30.62 20.03 29.73
N THR A 287 -31.79 20.01 30.36
CA THR A 287 -32.90 19.15 29.97
C THR A 287 -34.19 19.96 29.84
N LEU A 288 -34.94 19.66 28.78
CA LEU A 288 -36.28 20.13 28.53
C LEU A 288 -37.16 18.90 28.29
N GLY A 289 -38.17 18.68 29.12
CA GLY A 289 -38.99 17.49 29.04
C GLY A 289 -40.46 17.74 29.28
N ALA A 290 -41.27 16.85 28.72
CA ALA A 290 -42.69 16.71 29.03
C ALA A 290 -42.96 15.22 29.28
N GLN A 291 -43.68 14.96 30.35
CA GLN A 291 -44.11 13.62 30.74
C GLN A 291 -45.60 13.58 30.97
N HIS A 292 -46.21 12.49 30.54
CA HIS A 292 -47.58 12.12 30.87
C HIS A 292 -47.54 10.89 31.78
N LEU A 293 -48.03 11.04 32.99
CA LEU A 293 -48.12 9.97 33.99
C LEU A 293 -49.59 9.58 34.14
N GLN A 294 -49.91 8.32 34.01
CA GLN A 294 -51.21 7.78 34.34
C GLN A 294 -51.01 6.68 35.40
N ASN A 295 -51.54 6.90 36.59
CA ASN A 295 -51.51 5.91 37.64
C ASN A 295 -52.94 5.39 37.86
N SER A 296 -53.09 4.09 37.94
CA SER A 296 -54.32 3.45 38.38
C SER A 296 -54.04 2.60 39.62
N LEU A 297 -54.84 2.83 40.68
CA LEU A 297 -54.84 2.04 41.91
C LEU A 297 -56.01 1.10 41.90
N SER A 298 -55.76 -0.20 42.10
CA SER A 298 -56.79 -1.19 42.32
C SER A 298 -56.67 -1.77 43.74
N GLY A 299 -57.76 -1.71 44.52
CA GLY A 299 -57.83 -2.13 45.95
C GLY A 299 -58.82 -1.28 46.73
N GLN A 300 -59.06 -1.61 48.01
CA GLN A 300 -60.14 -1.10 48.83
C GLN A 300 -60.13 0.41 49.20
N ALA A 301 -59.21 1.19 48.64
CA ALA A 301 -59.15 2.66 48.80
C ALA A 301 -58.62 3.33 47.53
N ALA A 302 -59.39 3.24 46.44
CA ALA A 302 -59.06 4.00 45.22
C ALA A 302 -59.40 5.47 45.39
N THR A 303 -58.47 6.25 45.99
CA THR A 303 -58.53 7.71 45.98
C THR A 303 -57.51 8.21 44.95
N THR A 304 -58.08 8.80 43.90
CA THR A 304 -57.47 9.63 42.88
C THR A 304 -56.14 9.14 42.29
N SER A 305 -56.24 8.53 41.16
CA SER A 305 -55.15 8.38 40.21
C SER A 305 -54.51 9.74 39.94
N GLY A 306 -53.25 9.90 40.21
CA GLY A 306 -52.44 11.05 39.78
C GLY A 306 -52.15 10.94 38.28
N ALA A 307 -53.15 11.23 37.44
CA ALA A 307 -52.91 11.41 36.01
C ALA A 307 -52.57 12.86 35.73
N GLY A 308 -51.51 13.12 35.01
CA GLY A 308 -51.14 14.50 34.69
C GLY A 308 -49.99 14.65 33.73
N ASN A 309 -50.02 15.83 33.11
CA ASN A 309 -48.91 16.27 32.27
C ASN A 309 -47.96 17.15 33.12
N THR A 310 -46.71 16.80 33.13
CA THR A 310 -45.68 17.60 33.79
C THR A 310 -44.68 18.05 32.74
N LYS A 311 -44.30 19.31 32.76
CA LYS A 311 -43.23 19.88 31.97
C LYS A 311 -42.09 20.23 32.88
N ASN A 312 -40.89 19.86 32.52
CA ASN A 312 -39.70 20.15 33.31
C ASN A 312 -38.64 20.80 32.42
N ALA A 313 -37.95 21.78 32.97
CA ALA A 313 -36.77 22.38 32.39
C ALA A 313 -35.71 22.45 33.51
N SER A 314 -34.51 21.95 33.22
CA SER A 314 -33.40 22.05 34.17
C SER A 314 -32.12 22.44 33.46
N LEU A 315 -31.30 23.21 34.16
CA LEU A 315 -29.92 23.50 33.75
C LEU A 315 -29.06 23.22 34.99
N GLY A 316 -28.03 22.41 34.81
CA GLY A 316 -27.18 21.99 35.92
C GLY A 316 -25.70 21.93 35.50
N ILE A 317 -24.84 22.20 36.47
CA ILE A 317 -23.41 21.94 36.35
C ILE A 317 -23.09 20.79 37.28
N SER A 318 -22.45 19.74 36.75
CA SER A 318 -21.97 18.63 37.58
C SER A 318 -20.44 18.62 37.60
N LEU A 319 -19.88 18.53 38.81
CA LEU A 319 -18.45 18.33 39.03
C LEU A 319 -18.27 16.93 39.57
N ASN A 320 -17.43 16.14 38.90
CA ASN A 320 -17.07 14.80 39.33
C ASN A 320 -15.58 14.72 39.62
N TYR A 321 -15.24 14.22 40.84
CA TYR A 321 -13.87 14.00 41.27
C TYR A 321 -13.76 12.62 41.94
N PRO A 322 -13.08 11.64 41.35
CA PRO A 322 -12.98 10.32 41.92
C PRO A 322 -11.98 10.32 43.10
N LEU A 323 -12.48 10.09 44.31
CA LEU A 323 -11.63 10.06 45.51
C LEU A 323 -10.91 8.70 45.67
N TYR A 324 -11.57 7.62 45.29
CA TYR A 324 -11.02 6.26 45.38
C TYR A 324 -11.64 5.36 44.31
N THR A 325 -10.80 4.67 43.57
CA THR A 325 -11.21 3.82 42.44
C THR A 325 -10.88 2.33 42.66
N GLY A 326 -10.64 1.92 43.91
CA GLY A 326 -10.29 0.52 44.20
C GLY A 326 -8.96 0.08 43.60
N GLY A 327 -8.05 0.99 43.30
CA GLY A 327 -6.76 0.69 42.64
C GLY A 327 -6.81 0.58 41.10
N ALA A 328 -8.01 0.69 40.50
CA ALA A 328 -8.16 0.53 39.06
C ALA A 328 -7.34 1.58 38.26
N THR A 329 -7.39 2.85 38.65
CA THR A 329 -6.65 3.92 37.97
C THR A 329 -5.14 3.75 38.09
N GLN A 330 -4.64 3.34 39.25
CA GLN A 330 -3.20 3.07 39.44
C GLN A 330 -2.72 1.94 38.56
N ASN A 331 -3.45 0.81 38.50
CA ASN A 331 -3.10 -0.30 37.63
C ASN A 331 -3.19 0.12 36.16
N ARG A 332 -4.16 0.95 35.76
CA ARG A 332 -4.24 1.49 34.38
C ARG A 332 -3.04 2.38 34.04
N ILE A 333 -2.56 3.20 34.96
CA ILE A 333 -1.35 4.00 34.76
C ILE A 333 -0.14 3.10 34.57
N MET A 334 0.02 2.08 35.41
CA MET A 334 1.15 1.12 35.27
C MET A 334 1.09 0.34 33.95
N GLU A 335 -0.10 -0.09 33.54
CA GLU A 335 -0.33 -0.73 32.22
C GLU A 335 0.11 0.19 31.09
N THR A 336 -0.36 1.45 31.09
CA THR A 336 -0.03 2.40 30.01
C THR A 336 1.44 2.79 30.00
N LEU A 337 2.12 2.85 31.14
CA LEU A 337 3.58 3.04 31.22
C LEU A 337 4.35 1.87 30.58
N ALA A 338 3.90 0.64 30.82
CA ALA A 338 4.50 -0.53 30.17
C ALA A 338 4.28 -0.53 28.63
N LEU A 339 3.10 -0.08 28.17
CA LEU A 339 2.80 0.10 26.74
C LEU A 339 3.59 1.26 26.10
N GLU A 340 3.86 2.33 26.86
CA GLU A 340 4.75 3.41 26.42
C GLU A 340 6.19 2.91 26.24
N GLU A 341 6.71 2.12 27.19
CA GLU A 341 8.03 1.50 27.06
C GLU A 341 8.11 0.53 25.88
N LYS A 342 7.05 -0.28 25.66
CA LYS A 342 6.93 -1.07 24.43
C LYS A 342 7.06 -0.21 23.18
N SER A 343 6.31 0.90 23.09
CA SER A 343 6.31 1.79 21.93
C SER A 343 7.67 2.48 21.72
N ARG A 344 8.43 2.73 22.80
CA ARG A 344 9.82 3.21 22.72
C ARG A 344 10.74 2.18 22.06
N ASN A 345 10.63 0.94 22.48
CA ASN A 345 11.35 -0.17 21.87
C ASN A 345 10.94 -0.41 20.41
N ASP A 346 9.66 -0.19 20.05
CA ASP A 346 9.19 -0.25 18.66
C ASP A 346 9.87 0.82 17.78
N VAL A 347 10.10 2.04 18.30
CA VAL A 347 10.87 3.09 17.59
C VAL A 347 12.31 2.65 17.37
N ASP A 348 12.98 2.11 18.39
CA ASP A 348 14.35 1.64 18.26
C ASP A 348 14.47 0.45 17.30
N PHE A 349 13.50 -0.45 17.30
CA PHE A 349 13.42 -1.54 16.33
C PHE A 349 13.25 -0.99 14.90
N ALA A 350 12.33 -0.05 14.69
CA ALA A 350 12.10 0.57 13.38
C ALA A 350 13.38 1.26 12.85
N ARG A 351 14.11 1.99 13.71
CA ARG A 351 15.39 2.62 13.34
C ARG A 351 16.44 1.61 12.89
N ARG A 352 16.62 0.53 13.66
CA ARG A 352 17.59 -0.51 13.33
C ARG A 352 17.23 -1.23 12.04
N SER A 353 15.97 -1.59 11.87
CA SER A 353 15.45 -2.26 10.67
C SER A 353 15.60 -1.39 9.42
N VAL A 354 15.26 -0.10 9.50
CA VAL A 354 15.41 0.85 8.39
C VAL A 354 16.88 1.08 8.06
N SER A 355 17.76 1.26 9.07
CA SER A 355 19.21 1.40 8.85
C SER A 355 19.79 0.18 8.14
N GLU A 356 19.43 -1.04 8.57
CA GLU A 356 19.85 -2.28 7.93
C GLU A 356 19.31 -2.37 6.49
N GLY A 357 18.02 -2.10 6.28
CA GLY A 357 17.39 -2.11 4.96
C GLY A 357 18.04 -1.13 3.99
N THR A 358 18.35 0.09 4.45
CA THR A 358 19.02 1.11 3.65
C THR A 358 20.44 0.70 3.26
N ARG A 359 21.22 0.15 4.21
CA ARG A 359 22.57 -0.37 3.92
C ARG A 359 22.52 -1.53 2.93
N ARG A 360 21.60 -2.45 3.10
CA ARG A 360 21.41 -3.60 2.18
C ARG A 360 21.04 -3.11 0.78
N ALA A 361 20.11 -2.17 0.65
CA ALA A 361 19.73 -1.60 -0.63
C ALA A 361 20.89 -0.87 -1.31
N PHE A 362 21.67 -0.07 -0.56
CA PHE A 362 22.83 0.64 -1.07
C PHE A 362 23.90 -0.32 -1.63
N PHE A 363 24.31 -1.32 -0.85
CA PHE A 363 25.30 -2.30 -1.30
C PHE A 363 24.74 -3.16 -2.44
N GLY A 364 23.44 -3.44 -2.46
CA GLY A 364 22.78 -4.11 -3.58
C GLY A 364 22.93 -3.35 -4.89
N VAL A 365 22.63 -2.04 -4.91
CA VAL A 365 22.79 -1.21 -6.13
C VAL A 365 24.26 -1.10 -6.53
N GLN A 366 25.17 -0.94 -5.58
CA GLN A 366 26.62 -0.88 -5.84
C GLN A 366 27.10 -2.18 -6.51
N SER A 367 26.71 -3.32 -5.96
CA SER A 367 27.05 -4.66 -6.51
C SER A 367 26.47 -4.84 -7.90
N LEU A 368 25.20 -4.54 -8.12
CA LEU A 368 24.56 -4.63 -9.43
C LEU A 368 25.20 -3.72 -10.48
N THR A 369 25.62 -2.51 -10.10
CA THR A 369 26.32 -1.60 -11.00
C THR A 369 27.69 -2.17 -11.41
N ALA A 370 28.42 -2.77 -10.48
CA ALA A 370 29.67 -3.45 -10.77
C ALA A 370 29.44 -4.70 -11.67
N GLN A 371 28.38 -5.45 -11.41
CA GLN A 371 27.97 -6.61 -12.22
C GLN A 371 27.66 -6.22 -13.66
N VAL A 372 26.95 -5.11 -13.90
CA VAL A 372 26.68 -4.62 -15.26
C VAL A 372 27.99 -4.36 -16.02
N ARG A 373 28.96 -3.66 -15.39
CA ARG A 373 30.27 -3.40 -16.02
C ARG A 373 31.03 -4.71 -16.35
N ALA A 374 30.97 -5.68 -15.45
CA ALA A 374 31.60 -6.98 -15.67
C ALA A 374 30.92 -7.75 -16.82
N LEU A 375 29.57 -7.71 -16.90
CA LEU A 375 28.82 -8.34 -17.97
C LEU A 375 29.03 -7.64 -19.32
N GLU A 376 29.21 -6.33 -19.37
CA GLU A 376 29.56 -5.59 -20.59
C GLU A 376 30.95 -6.03 -21.15
N ALA A 377 31.92 -6.20 -20.26
CA ALA A 377 33.21 -6.75 -20.62
C ALA A 377 33.11 -8.21 -21.05
N ALA A 378 32.31 -9.02 -20.36
CA ALA A 378 32.06 -10.43 -20.69
C ALA A 378 31.32 -10.58 -22.03
N GLU A 379 30.37 -9.71 -22.37
CA GLU A 379 29.69 -9.72 -23.68
C GLU A 379 30.69 -9.45 -24.80
N SER A 380 31.54 -8.41 -24.66
CA SER A 380 32.57 -8.11 -25.66
C SER A 380 33.54 -9.28 -25.87
N SER A 381 34.02 -9.86 -24.75
CA SER A 381 34.95 -11.02 -24.83
C SER A 381 34.29 -12.27 -25.42
N SER A 382 33.02 -12.54 -25.06
CA SER A 382 32.27 -13.69 -25.59
C SER A 382 31.99 -13.55 -27.08
N LYS A 383 31.75 -12.32 -27.54
CA LYS A 383 31.58 -12.04 -28.99
C LYS A 383 32.86 -12.33 -29.76
N LEU A 384 34.02 -11.84 -29.33
CA LEU A 384 35.31 -12.11 -29.92
C LEU A 384 35.66 -13.59 -29.87
N ALA A 385 35.36 -14.28 -28.77
CA ALA A 385 35.57 -15.72 -28.62
C ALA A 385 34.72 -16.51 -29.61
N LEU A 386 33.47 -16.13 -29.82
CA LEU A 386 32.61 -16.75 -30.82
C LEU A 386 33.15 -16.55 -32.22
N GLU A 387 33.54 -15.33 -32.60
CA GLU A 387 34.12 -15.04 -33.93
C GLU A 387 35.40 -15.86 -34.18
N ALA A 388 36.31 -15.91 -33.19
CA ALA A 388 37.54 -16.73 -33.30
C ALA A 388 37.22 -18.24 -33.41
N THR A 389 36.25 -18.72 -32.62
CA THR A 389 35.85 -20.15 -32.66
C THR A 389 35.22 -20.52 -33.99
N GLN A 390 34.37 -19.64 -34.56
CA GLN A 390 33.79 -19.83 -35.89
C GLN A 390 34.84 -19.85 -36.99
N LEU A 391 35.83 -18.97 -36.91
CA LEU A 391 36.97 -19.01 -37.85
C LEU A 391 37.76 -20.31 -37.70
N GLY A 392 38.10 -20.71 -36.46
CA GLY A 392 38.80 -21.97 -36.18
C GLY A 392 38.04 -23.19 -36.66
N TYR A 393 36.72 -23.18 -36.57
CA TYR A 393 35.87 -24.25 -37.17
C TYR A 393 35.95 -24.29 -38.71
N LYS A 394 35.88 -23.12 -39.34
CA LYS A 394 36.01 -23.04 -40.83
C LYS A 394 37.35 -23.56 -41.36
N VAL A 395 38.43 -23.39 -40.60
CA VAL A 395 39.78 -23.89 -41.00
C VAL A 395 40.12 -25.29 -40.45
N GLY A 396 39.14 -25.92 -39.73
CA GLY A 396 39.26 -27.30 -39.27
C GLY A 396 40.05 -27.51 -37.96
N VAL A 397 40.41 -26.44 -37.22
CA VAL A 397 41.14 -26.53 -35.95
C VAL A 397 40.22 -26.48 -34.70
N ARG A 398 38.92 -26.29 -34.91
CA ARG A 398 37.88 -26.34 -33.87
C ARG A 398 36.75 -27.25 -34.33
N VAL A 399 36.00 -27.80 -33.35
CA VAL A 399 34.86 -28.68 -33.64
C VAL A 399 33.54 -27.89 -33.53
N ASN A 400 32.49 -28.46 -34.12
CA ASN A 400 31.14 -27.87 -34.10
C ASN A 400 30.65 -27.55 -32.68
N LEU A 401 30.95 -28.43 -31.73
CA LEU A 401 30.61 -28.26 -30.30
C LEU A 401 31.18 -26.98 -29.71
N ASP A 402 32.42 -26.60 -30.06
CA ASP A 402 33.04 -25.36 -29.56
C ASP A 402 32.26 -24.12 -30.01
N VAL A 403 31.77 -24.12 -31.26
CA VAL A 403 30.94 -23.03 -31.80
C VAL A 403 29.61 -22.95 -31.05
N LEU A 404 28.93 -24.09 -30.86
CA LEU A 404 27.68 -24.16 -30.12
C LEU A 404 27.82 -23.67 -28.65
N ASN A 405 28.93 -24.03 -28.00
CA ASN A 405 29.23 -23.58 -26.64
C ASN A 405 29.52 -22.07 -26.60
N ALA A 406 30.32 -21.54 -27.52
CA ALA A 406 30.60 -20.11 -27.59
C ALA A 406 29.34 -19.28 -27.91
N GLN A 407 28.45 -19.77 -28.78
CA GLN A 407 27.14 -19.18 -29.04
C GLN A 407 26.29 -19.13 -27.76
N THR A 408 26.16 -20.27 -27.08
CA THR A 408 25.37 -20.36 -25.83
C THR A 408 25.91 -19.39 -24.77
N GLN A 409 27.24 -19.28 -24.63
CA GLN A 409 27.88 -18.36 -23.70
C GLN A 409 27.54 -16.89 -24.03
N LEU A 410 27.65 -16.49 -25.28
CA LEU A 410 27.33 -15.12 -25.73
C LEU A 410 25.86 -14.77 -25.43
N PHE A 411 24.92 -15.60 -25.85
CA PHE A 411 23.50 -15.34 -25.67
C PHE A 411 23.10 -15.35 -24.19
N THR A 412 23.70 -16.22 -23.36
CA THR A 412 23.50 -16.19 -21.91
C THR A 412 23.98 -14.86 -21.31
N THR A 413 25.19 -14.42 -21.71
CA THR A 413 25.76 -13.16 -21.24
C THR A 413 24.90 -11.95 -21.64
N GLN A 414 24.38 -11.93 -22.87
CA GLN A 414 23.50 -10.85 -23.37
C GLN A 414 22.19 -10.78 -22.59
N ARG A 415 21.55 -11.93 -22.33
CA ARG A 415 20.35 -12.01 -21.50
C ARG A 415 20.60 -11.50 -20.10
N ASP A 416 21.68 -11.96 -19.48
CA ASP A 416 22.03 -11.60 -18.10
C ASP A 416 22.41 -10.12 -17.98
N LEU A 417 23.07 -9.55 -18.98
CA LEU A 417 23.38 -8.12 -19.07
C LEU A 417 22.10 -7.27 -19.19
N ALA A 418 21.17 -7.66 -20.08
CA ALA A 418 19.90 -6.94 -20.23
C ALA A 418 19.13 -6.92 -18.89
N LYS A 419 19.02 -8.08 -18.24
CA LYS A 419 18.38 -8.18 -16.93
C LYS A 419 19.10 -7.34 -15.87
N ALA A 420 20.42 -7.40 -15.77
CA ALA A 420 21.19 -6.65 -14.80
C ALA A 420 21.00 -5.12 -14.94
N ARG A 421 20.89 -4.61 -16.17
CA ARG A 421 20.61 -3.19 -16.44
C ARG A 421 19.25 -2.77 -15.86
N TYR A 422 18.20 -3.56 -16.05
CA TYR A 422 16.88 -3.31 -15.45
C TYR A 422 16.92 -3.40 -13.93
N ASP A 423 17.61 -4.40 -13.39
CA ASP A 423 17.76 -4.60 -11.95
C ASP A 423 18.44 -3.39 -11.26
N VAL A 424 19.44 -2.74 -11.92
CA VAL A 424 20.06 -1.50 -11.40
C VAL A 424 19.04 -0.38 -11.27
N VAL A 425 18.20 -0.16 -12.28
CA VAL A 425 17.18 0.91 -12.25
C VAL A 425 16.17 0.67 -11.13
N VAL A 426 15.62 -0.54 -11.04
CA VAL A 426 14.63 -0.90 -10.02
C VAL A 426 15.22 -0.84 -8.61
N ASN A 427 16.45 -1.36 -8.40
CA ASN A 427 17.09 -1.28 -7.09
C ASN A 427 17.51 0.14 -6.72
N GLY A 428 17.74 1.03 -7.70
CA GLY A 428 17.89 2.46 -7.48
C GLY A 428 16.64 3.08 -6.83
N LEU A 429 15.45 2.72 -7.32
CA LEU A 429 14.17 3.14 -6.71
C LEU A 429 13.99 2.52 -5.32
N LYS A 430 14.32 1.23 -5.14
CA LYS A 430 14.27 0.55 -3.83
C LYS A 430 15.22 1.21 -2.80
N LEU A 431 16.38 1.68 -3.24
CA LEU A 431 17.28 2.43 -2.35
C LEU A 431 16.66 3.77 -1.91
N ARG A 432 16.02 4.50 -2.83
CA ARG A 432 15.31 5.74 -2.48
C ARG A 432 14.12 5.47 -1.54
N GLN A 433 13.39 4.37 -1.76
CA GLN A 433 12.34 3.91 -0.85
C GLN A 433 12.91 3.60 0.54
N ALA A 434 14.00 2.82 0.61
CA ALA A 434 14.66 2.46 1.88
C ALA A 434 15.23 3.69 2.62
N ALA A 435 15.58 4.76 1.90
CA ALA A 435 15.98 6.04 2.47
C ALA A 435 14.80 6.97 2.81
N GLY A 436 13.56 6.57 2.48
CA GLY A 436 12.36 7.38 2.71
C GLY A 436 12.24 8.61 1.79
N GLN A 437 12.91 8.59 0.64
CA GLN A 437 12.97 9.72 -0.31
C GLN A 437 12.18 9.49 -1.59
N LEU A 438 11.68 8.26 -1.80
CA LEU A 438 11.01 7.91 -3.04
C LEU A 438 9.72 8.71 -3.19
N ASN A 439 9.57 9.36 -4.33
CA ASN A 439 8.42 10.20 -4.65
C ASN A 439 8.05 10.07 -6.15
N PRO A 440 6.86 10.54 -6.59
CA PRO A 440 6.45 10.44 -7.99
C PRO A 440 7.40 11.12 -9.01
N ALA A 441 8.20 12.12 -8.61
CA ALA A 441 9.18 12.74 -9.51
C ALA A 441 10.31 11.77 -9.89
N ASP A 442 10.58 10.77 -9.06
CA ASP A 442 11.58 9.73 -9.37
C ASP A 442 11.10 8.82 -10.51
N VAL A 443 9.78 8.61 -10.64
CA VAL A 443 9.19 7.91 -11.79
C VAL A 443 9.45 8.68 -13.08
N ALA A 444 9.26 10.01 -13.05
CA ALA A 444 9.55 10.87 -14.19
C ALA A 444 11.05 10.86 -14.55
N ALA A 445 11.95 10.81 -13.57
CA ALA A 445 13.38 10.67 -13.81
C ALA A 445 13.74 9.35 -14.50
N VAL A 446 13.16 8.23 -14.04
CA VAL A 446 13.32 6.92 -14.72
C VAL A 446 12.71 6.94 -16.11
N ASN A 447 11.59 7.63 -16.30
CA ASN A 447 10.93 7.75 -17.61
C ASN A 447 11.82 8.43 -18.67
N GLN A 448 12.75 9.32 -18.25
CA GLN A 448 13.73 9.94 -19.14
C GLN A 448 14.79 8.94 -19.68
N LEU A 449 14.96 7.79 -19.03
CA LEU A 449 15.87 6.73 -19.48
C LEU A 449 15.25 5.85 -20.56
N LEU A 450 13.95 5.98 -20.83
CA LEU A 450 13.24 5.19 -21.83
C LEU A 450 13.42 5.75 -23.23
N ALA A 451 13.26 4.91 -24.24
CA ALA A 451 13.22 5.34 -25.64
C ALA A 451 12.06 6.33 -25.87
N LYS A 452 12.33 7.35 -26.67
CA LYS A 452 11.35 8.38 -27.00
C LYS A 452 10.22 7.87 -27.89
#